data_ab57046dda4e6f3f472be4fb19d71b38
#
_entry.id   ab57046dda4e6f3f472be4fb19d71b38
#
_cell.length_a   1.000
_cell.length_b   1.000
_cell.length_c   1.000
_cell.angle_alpha   90.00
_cell.angle_beta   90.00
_cell.angle_gamma   90.00
#
_symmetry.space_group_name_H-M   'P 1'
#
loop_
_entity.id
_entity.type
_entity.pdbx_description
1 polymer ?
#
loop_
_entity_poly.entity_id
_entity_poly.type
_entity_poly.pdbx_seq_one_letter_code
_entity_poly.pdbx_strand_id
1 'polypeptide(L)'
;MQLDHIVHFIKRNPQEIIDYLSVMNIKAVQGGRHEKWGTYNSLLYLNSSYIEFLAIENKATAMQSDNPLVQQAVQDLATFEGLGQVCFRTENIEVLKQELNEKGYKTYPIFPGERMRADGQMIKWKMLFLQAKREVPFPFFIQWEQDDYTRYEEFKSLGMIDQQLIHTKIKDIMYIVESPEETAAEWRELFQGKQHGTNVMIADVAFEFAAYNKKYANKNRPVHITLQPFLKNEETIQLFGSSYHSL
;
A
#
# COMPACT_ATOMS: atom_id res chain seq x y z
N MET A 1 -7.98 13.58 1.74
CA MET A 1 -7.52 12.18 1.56
C MET A 1 -6.36 12.17 0.59
N GLN A 2 -5.30 11.42 0.85
CA GLN A 2 -4.11 11.31 0.00
C GLN A 2 -3.64 9.86 0.00
N LEU A 3 -2.95 9.41 -1.08
CA LEU A 3 -2.29 8.11 -1.08
C LEU A 3 -1.20 8.10 0.00
N ASP A 4 -1.27 7.14 0.91
CA ASP A 4 -0.25 6.95 1.95
C ASP A 4 0.81 5.95 1.49
N HIS A 5 0.39 4.74 1.16
CA HIS A 5 1.32 3.71 0.70
C HIS A 5 0.63 2.60 -0.11
N ILE A 6 1.45 1.82 -0.76
CA ILE A 6 1.07 0.55 -1.38
C ILE A 6 1.74 -0.57 -0.61
N VAL A 7 0.98 -1.61 -0.26
CA VAL A 7 1.51 -2.80 0.39
C VAL A 7 1.85 -3.84 -0.67
N HIS A 8 3.11 -4.27 -0.68
CA HIS A 8 3.63 -5.34 -1.51
C HIS A 8 3.90 -6.56 -0.60
N PHE A 9 3.12 -7.61 -0.75
CA PHE A 9 3.29 -8.83 0.03
C PHE A 9 4.47 -9.66 -0.49
N ILE A 10 5.37 -10.07 0.41
CA ILE A 10 6.58 -10.82 0.06
C ILE A 10 6.70 -12.11 0.90
N LYS A 11 7.23 -13.19 0.29
CA LYS A 11 7.47 -14.49 0.96
C LYS A 11 8.85 -14.59 1.62
N ARG A 12 9.67 -13.58 1.43
CA ARG A 12 11.07 -13.51 1.84
C ARG A 12 11.29 -12.55 2.99
N ASN A 13 12.51 -12.55 3.54
CA ASN A 13 12.89 -11.59 4.56
C ASN A 13 12.90 -10.17 3.96
N PRO A 14 12.28 -9.16 4.60
CA PRO A 14 12.35 -7.76 4.17
C PRO A 14 13.77 -7.21 3.98
N GLN A 15 14.79 -7.77 4.63
CA GLN A 15 16.19 -7.41 4.39
C GLN A 15 16.62 -7.74 2.96
N GLU A 16 16.13 -8.82 2.37
CA GLU A 16 16.46 -9.19 0.98
C GLU A 16 15.99 -8.12 -0.03
N ILE A 17 14.90 -7.40 0.29
CA ILE A 17 14.43 -6.29 -0.52
C ILE A 17 15.40 -5.12 -0.48
N ILE A 18 15.89 -4.79 0.72
CA ILE A 18 16.87 -3.72 0.94
C ILE A 18 18.14 -4.04 0.16
N ASP A 19 18.63 -5.26 0.28
CA ASP A 19 19.84 -5.72 -0.40
C ASP A 19 19.66 -5.68 -1.92
N TYR A 20 18.52 -6.15 -2.43
CA TYR A 20 18.20 -6.14 -3.86
C TYR A 20 18.15 -4.71 -4.42
N LEU A 21 17.44 -3.80 -3.76
CA LEU A 21 17.33 -2.41 -4.20
C LEU A 21 18.67 -1.65 -4.08
N SER A 22 19.50 -2.00 -3.12
CA SER A 22 20.83 -1.40 -2.94
C SER A 22 21.75 -1.64 -4.13
N VAL A 23 21.65 -2.80 -4.81
CA VAL A 23 22.39 -3.10 -6.05
C VAL A 23 22.03 -2.11 -7.16
N MET A 24 20.83 -1.57 -7.12
CA MET A 24 20.33 -0.55 -8.08
C MET A 24 20.57 0.88 -7.58
N ASN A 25 21.34 1.07 -6.52
CA ASN A 25 21.54 2.34 -5.82
C ASN A 25 20.24 2.98 -5.33
N ILE A 26 19.24 2.18 -4.98
CA ILE A 26 17.97 2.61 -4.40
C ILE A 26 17.98 2.26 -2.92
N LYS A 27 17.76 3.27 -2.07
CA LYS A 27 17.74 3.08 -0.61
C LYS A 27 16.35 2.72 -0.12
N ALA A 28 16.18 1.47 0.32
CA ALA A 28 15.09 1.06 1.19
C ALA A 28 15.60 0.91 2.63
N VAL A 29 14.71 0.92 3.60
CA VAL A 29 15.06 0.85 5.03
C VAL A 29 14.22 -0.21 5.74
N GLN A 30 14.76 -0.72 6.86
CA GLN A 30 13.98 -1.55 7.77
C GLN A 30 12.82 -0.74 8.34
N GLY A 31 11.62 -1.30 8.27
CA GLY A 31 10.43 -0.69 8.86
C GLY A 31 10.28 -1.04 10.33
N GLY A 32 9.98 -2.28 10.63
CA GLY A 32 9.83 -2.78 11.98
C GLY A 32 8.99 -4.06 12.06
N ARG A 33 8.73 -4.48 13.30
CA ARG A 33 7.90 -5.65 13.62
C ARG A 33 6.55 -5.21 14.15
N HIS A 34 5.52 -5.87 13.67
CA HIS A 34 4.17 -5.75 14.19
C HIS A 34 3.86 -7.02 15.01
N GLU A 35 4.41 -7.10 16.21
CA GLU A 35 4.37 -8.32 17.05
C GLU A 35 2.95 -8.85 17.23
N LYS A 36 2.00 -7.94 17.47
CA LYS A 36 0.57 -8.28 17.61
C LYS A 36 0.00 -9.00 16.39
N TRP A 37 0.52 -8.72 15.20
CA TRP A 37 0.02 -9.24 13.93
C TRP A 37 0.92 -10.30 13.31
N GLY A 38 2.09 -10.56 13.88
CA GLY A 38 3.06 -11.53 13.37
C GLY A 38 3.63 -11.17 12.00
N THR A 39 3.77 -9.88 11.72
CA THR A 39 4.31 -9.35 10.46
C THR A 39 5.49 -8.41 10.70
N TYR A 40 6.32 -8.22 9.67
CA TYR A 40 7.44 -7.28 9.66
C TYR A 40 7.63 -6.74 8.24
N ASN A 41 8.34 -5.64 8.08
CA ASN A 41 8.41 -4.96 6.80
C ASN A 41 9.76 -4.27 6.54
N SER A 42 9.98 -3.94 5.27
CA SER A 42 10.91 -2.89 4.82
C SER A 42 10.14 -1.85 4.01
N LEU A 43 10.69 -0.64 3.92
CA LEU A 43 10.00 0.53 3.39
C LEU A 43 10.87 1.21 2.33
N LEU A 44 10.27 1.51 1.19
CA LEU A 44 10.84 2.38 0.16
C LEU A 44 10.08 3.70 0.18
N TYR A 45 10.65 4.72 0.81
CA TYR A 45 10.05 6.04 0.90
C TYR A 45 10.21 6.81 -0.41
N LEU A 46 9.13 7.48 -0.80
CA LEU A 46 9.03 8.39 -1.93
C LEU A 46 8.78 9.82 -1.41
N ASN A 47 8.33 10.73 -2.26
CA ASN A 47 8.03 12.11 -1.86
C ASN A 47 7.01 12.20 -0.71
N SER A 48 5.78 11.75 -0.96
CA SER A 48 4.66 11.88 0.00
C SER A 48 3.98 10.55 0.30
N SER A 49 4.54 9.45 -0.19
CA SER A 49 4.04 8.09 -0.04
C SER A 49 5.20 7.12 0.11
N TYR A 50 4.91 5.83 0.29
CA TYR A 50 5.93 4.80 0.33
C TYR A 50 5.40 3.46 -0.19
N ILE A 51 6.30 2.54 -0.45
CA ILE A 51 5.99 1.13 -0.72
C ILE A 51 6.39 0.33 0.51
N GLU A 52 5.43 -0.39 1.07
CA GLU A 52 5.63 -1.29 2.20
C GLU A 52 5.81 -2.72 1.69
N PHE A 53 6.99 -3.29 1.85
CA PHE A 53 7.24 -4.70 1.60
C PHE A 53 6.95 -5.49 2.87
N LEU A 54 5.74 -6.08 2.93
CA LEU A 54 5.19 -6.73 4.11
C LEU A 54 5.37 -8.25 4.02
N ALA A 55 5.99 -8.83 5.02
CA ALA A 55 6.17 -10.27 5.16
C ALA A 55 5.52 -10.80 6.45
N ILE A 56 5.23 -12.09 6.46
CA ILE A 56 4.79 -12.80 7.66
C ILE A 56 6.03 -13.31 8.40
N GLU A 57 6.24 -12.83 9.63
CA GLU A 57 7.32 -13.28 10.51
C GLU A 57 6.86 -14.48 11.36
N ASN A 58 5.66 -14.40 11.95
CA ASN A 58 5.07 -15.47 12.74
C ASN A 58 3.73 -15.89 12.11
N LYS A 59 3.74 -17.01 11.42
CA LYS A 59 2.57 -17.53 10.72
C LYS A 59 1.41 -17.86 11.66
N ALA A 60 1.68 -18.41 12.85
CA ALA A 60 0.64 -18.77 13.79
C ALA A 60 -0.09 -17.53 14.30
N THR A 61 0.64 -16.47 14.66
CA THR A 61 0.08 -15.18 15.06
C THR A 61 -0.70 -14.52 13.92
N ALA A 62 -0.13 -14.50 12.70
CA ALA A 62 -0.78 -13.89 11.53
C ALA A 62 -2.10 -14.58 11.16
N MET A 63 -2.15 -15.91 11.24
CA MET A 63 -3.38 -16.69 10.97
C MET A 63 -4.49 -16.45 11.99
N GLN A 64 -4.16 -16.03 13.20
CA GLN A 64 -5.13 -15.71 14.28
C GLN A 64 -5.48 -14.22 14.31
N SER A 65 -4.85 -13.40 13.49
CA SER A 65 -5.08 -11.97 13.46
C SER A 65 -6.50 -11.65 12.97
N ASP A 66 -7.16 -10.71 13.61
CA ASP A 66 -8.43 -10.13 13.19
C ASP A 66 -8.26 -8.95 12.21
N ASN A 67 -7.01 -8.53 11.96
CA ASN A 67 -6.69 -7.45 11.04
C ASN A 67 -6.90 -7.86 9.58
N PRO A 68 -7.81 -7.21 8.83
CA PRO A 68 -8.12 -7.59 7.45
C PRO A 68 -6.92 -7.57 6.49
N LEU A 69 -5.96 -6.65 6.66
CA LEU A 69 -4.73 -6.61 5.86
C LEU A 69 -3.87 -7.86 6.08
N VAL A 70 -3.73 -8.28 7.34
CA VAL A 70 -2.95 -9.47 7.69
C VAL A 70 -3.64 -10.73 7.19
N GLN A 71 -4.96 -10.82 7.32
CA GLN A 71 -5.74 -11.94 6.76
C GLN A 71 -5.58 -12.02 5.24
N GLN A 72 -5.63 -10.89 4.54
CA GLN A 72 -5.35 -10.84 3.10
C GLN A 72 -3.92 -11.29 2.79
N ALA A 73 -2.91 -10.79 3.53
CA ALA A 73 -1.52 -11.20 3.33
C ALA A 73 -1.33 -12.72 3.49
N VAL A 74 -1.96 -13.33 4.51
CA VAL A 74 -1.93 -14.80 4.71
C VAL A 74 -2.53 -15.55 3.52
N GLN A 75 -3.66 -15.06 2.98
CA GLN A 75 -4.34 -15.68 1.84
C GLN A 75 -3.52 -15.53 0.54
N ASP A 76 -3.09 -14.30 0.24
CA ASP A 76 -2.39 -13.98 -1.01
C ASP A 76 -1.02 -14.66 -1.06
N LEU A 77 -0.25 -14.63 0.03
CA LEU A 77 1.06 -15.26 0.12
C LEU A 77 1.01 -16.80 0.06
N ALA A 78 -0.15 -17.42 0.20
CA ALA A 78 -0.28 -18.85 -0.06
C ALA A 78 -0.07 -19.19 -1.55
N THR A 79 -0.34 -18.24 -2.46
CA THR A 79 -0.32 -18.45 -3.91
C THR A 79 0.71 -17.58 -4.63
N PHE A 80 0.82 -16.31 -4.33
CA PHE A 80 1.70 -15.37 -5.04
C PHE A 80 2.43 -14.40 -4.10
N GLU A 81 3.43 -13.69 -4.62
CA GLU A 81 4.01 -12.45 -4.09
C GLU A 81 3.58 -11.31 -5.01
N GLY A 82 3.51 -10.10 -4.50
CA GLY A 82 3.23 -8.93 -5.33
C GLY A 82 2.46 -7.84 -4.61
N LEU A 83 2.09 -6.82 -5.37
CA LEU A 83 1.24 -5.74 -4.88
C LEU A 83 -0.10 -6.32 -4.41
N GLY A 84 -0.48 -6.01 -3.19
CA GLY A 84 -1.66 -6.59 -2.55
C GLY A 84 -2.72 -5.58 -2.18
N GLN A 85 -2.32 -4.40 -1.65
CA GLN A 85 -3.30 -3.47 -1.11
C GLN A 85 -2.82 -2.02 -1.23
N VAL A 86 -3.76 -1.08 -1.23
CA VAL A 86 -3.53 0.36 -1.27
C VAL A 86 -4.06 0.99 0.01
N CYS A 87 -3.33 1.94 0.56
CA CYS A 87 -3.69 2.69 1.74
C CYS A 87 -3.82 4.19 1.44
N PHE A 88 -4.92 4.79 1.88
CA PHE A 88 -5.11 6.22 1.89
C PHE A 88 -5.02 6.78 3.30
N ARG A 89 -4.35 7.92 3.48
CA ARG A 89 -4.34 8.60 4.76
C ARG A 89 -5.45 9.63 4.90
N THR A 90 -5.90 9.80 6.13
CA THR A 90 -6.90 10.77 6.54
C THR A 90 -6.45 11.50 7.80
N GLU A 91 -6.88 12.73 7.97
CA GLU A 91 -6.60 13.53 9.18
C GLU A 91 -7.49 13.12 10.35
N ASN A 92 -8.69 12.57 10.06
CA ASN A 92 -9.62 12.12 11.10
C ASN A 92 -10.36 10.85 10.68
N ILE A 93 -9.90 9.72 11.22
CA ILE A 93 -10.42 8.40 10.86
C ILE A 93 -11.81 8.13 11.45
N GLU A 94 -12.15 8.78 12.56
CA GLU A 94 -13.48 8.65 13.19
C GLU A 94 -14.54 9.34 12.32
N VAL A 95 -14.24 10.55 11.83
CA VAL A 95 -15.12 11.29 10.92
C VAL A 95 -15.26 10.52 9.61
N LEU A 96 -14.16 10.03 9.04
CA LEU A 96 -14.21 9.22 7.82
C LEU A 96 -15.08 7.97 8.01
N LYS A 97 -14.97 7.29 9.15
CA LYS A 97 -15.79 6.13 9.48
C LYS A 97 -17.28 6.48 9.50
N GLN A 98 -17.63 7.60 10.12
CA GLN A 98 -19.02 8.06 10.17
C GLN A 98 -19.54 8.36 8.75
N GLU A 99 -18.81 9.13 7.94
CA GLU A 99 -19.17 9.46 6.56
C GLU A 99 -19.37 8.22 5.67
N LEU A 100 -18.48 7.22 5.81
CA LEU A 100 -18.60 5.95 5.09
C LEU A 100 -19.86 5.18 5.49
N ASN A 101 -20.17 5.11 6.79
CA ASN A 101 -21.36 4.42 7.29
C ASN A 101 -22.65 5.15 6.85
N GLU A 102 -22.67 6.48 6.83
CA GLU A 102 -23.80 7.30 6.35
C GLU A 102 -24.04 7.08 4.85
N LYS A 103 -22.98 6.81 4.07
CA LYS A 103 -23.07 6.41 2.65
C LYS A 103 -23.47 4.94 2.44
N GLY A 104 -23.71 4.19 3.53
CA GLY A 104 -24.12 2.78 3.47
C GLY A 104 -22.97 1.77 3.42
N TYR A 105 -21.71 2.20 3.49
CA TYR A 105 -20.56 1.28 3.60
C TYR A 105 -20.41 0.77 5.03
N LYS A 106 -20.42 -0.54 5.22
CA LYS A 106 -20.11 -1.14 6.52
C LYS A 106 -18.60 -1.11 6.77
N THR A 107 -18.21 -0.70 7.97
CA THR A 107 -16.80 -0.62 8.36
C THR A 107 -16.48 -1.61 9.49
N TYR A 108 -15.24 -2.06 9.54
CA TYR A 108 -14.70 -2.72 10.72
C TYR A 108 -14.55 -1.72 11.89
N PRO A 109 -14.35 -2.20 13.14
CA PRO A 109 -13.80 -1.37 14.21
C PRO A 109 -12.48 -0.72 13.75
N ILE A 110 -12.14 0.42 14.36
CA ILE A 110 -10.84 1.03 14.13
C ILE A 110 -9.77 0.19 14.80
N PHE A 111 -8.71 -0.17 14.04
CA PHE A 111 -7.58 -0.96 14.53
C PHE A 111 -6.44 -0.02 14.93
N PRO A 112 -6.11 0.08 16.24
CA PRO A 112 -4.89 0.77 16.65
C PRO A 112 -3.68 -0.09 16.30
N GLY A 113 -2.67 0.56 15.71
CA GLY A 113 -1.38 -0.03 15.41
C GLY A 113 -0.26 0.76 16.06
N GLU A 114 0.79 0.06 16.43
CA GLU A 114 2.03 0.66 16.93
C GLU A 114 3.22 -0.21 16.56
N ARG A 115 4.37 0.42 16.42
CA ARG A 115 5.65 -0.29 16.28
C ARG A 115 6.79 0.52 16.86
N MET A 116 7.78 -0.18 17.41
CA MET A 116 9.04 0.42 17.80
C MET A 116 9.92 0.59 16.58
N ARG A 117 10.42 1.77 16.35
CA ARG A 117 11.45 2.07 15.34
C ARG A 117 12.82 1.71 15.88
N ALA A 118 13.81 1.52 14.99
CA ALA A 118 15.17 1.12 15.38
C ALA A 118 15.88 2.08 16.36
N ASP A 119 15.50 3.36 16.36
CA ASP A 119 16.01 4.37 17.29
C ASP A 119 15.27 4.43 18.64
N GLY A 120 14.33 3.50 18.88
CA GLY A 120 13.56 3.40 20.13
C GLY A 120 12.32 4.27 20.18
N GLN A 121 11.99 5.03 19.14
CA GLN A 121 10.77 5.81 19.10
C GLN A 121 9.55 4.92 18.75
N MET A 122 8.48 5.10 19.52
CA MET A 122 7.19 4.45 19.23
C MET A 122 6.41 5.23 18.18
N ILE A 123 6.08 4.57 17.08
CA ILE A 123 5.19 5.11 16.04
C ILE A 123 3.81 4.51 16.24
N LYS A 124 2.78 5.35 16.20
CA LYS A 124 1.39 4.94 16.38
C LYS A 124 0.50 5.40 15.24
N TRP A 125 -0.50 4.60 14.93
CA TRP A 125 -1.50 4.90 13.91
C TRP A 125 -2.83 4.22 14.22
N LYS A 126 -3.85 4.59 13.48
CA LYS A 126 -5.16 3.92 13.44
C LYS A 126 -5.46 3.48 12.02
N MET A 127 -6.07 2.33 11.84
CA MET A 127 -6.52 1.82 10.53
C MET A 127 -8.02 1.59 10.51
N LEU A 128 -8.62 1.80 9.34
CA LEU A 128 -10.03 1.55 9.07
C LEU A 128 -10.18 0.75 7.78
N PHE A 129 -10.98 -0.31 7.84
CA PHE A 129 -11.26 -1.19 6.71
C PHE A 129 -12.77 -1.23 6.42
N LEU A 130 -13.12 -1.41 5.14
CA LEU A 130 -14.51 -1.66 4.73
C LEU A 130 -14.85 -3.15 4.83
N GLN A 131 -16.04 -3.46 5.32
CA GLN A 131 -16.59 -4.82 5.40
C GLN A 131 -17.25 -5.20 4.06
N ALA A 132 -16.47 -5.31 3.01
CA ALA A 132 -17.01 -5.73 1.72
C ALA A 132 -16.39 -7.09 1.35
N LYS A 133 -17.24 -8.11 1.17
CA LYS A 133 -16.86 -9.35 0.50
C LYS A 133 -16.83 -9.06 -1.00
N ARG A 134 -15.72 -8.52 -1.47
CA ARG A 134 -15.50 -8.22 -2.87
C ARG A 134 -14.25 -8.94 -3.35
N GLU A 135 -14.25 -9.29 -4.60
CA GLU A 135 -13.08 -9.92 -5.23
C GLU A 135 -11.90 -8.94 -5.32
N VAL A 136 -12.18 -7.67 -5.63
CA VAL A 136 -11.23 -6.56 -5.55
C VAL A 136 -11.38 -5.90 -4.17
N PRO A 137 -10.45 -6.07 -3.24
CA PRO A 137 -10.56 -5.41 -1.95
C PRO A 137 -10.47 -3.89 -2.11
N PHE A 138 -11.35 -3.18 -1.42
CA PHE A 138 -11.22 -1.73 -1.33
C PHE A 138 -9.92 -1.35 -0.60
N PRO A 139 -9.32 -0.22 -0.95
CA PRO A 139 -8.25 0.37 -0.16
C PRO A 139 -8.66 0.53 1.30
N PHE A 140 -7.69 0.43 2.20
CA PHE A 140 -7.90 0.77 3.59
C PHE A 140 -7.42 2.19 3.90
N PHE A 141 -7.75 2.66 5.10
CA PHE A 141 -7.44 4.02 5.53
C PHE A 141 -6.55 4.00 6.76
N ILE A 142 -5.66 4.99 6.85
CA ILE A 142 -4.77 5.18 7.98
C ILE A 142 -4.81 6.63 8.48
N GLN A 143 -4.74 6.80 9.78
CA GLN A 143 -4.45 8.06 10.44
C GLN A 143 -3.21 7.87 11.30
N TRP A 144 -2.18 8.63 11.03
CA TRP A 144 -0.97 8.69 11.84
C TRP A 144 -1.21 9.58 13.06
N GLU A 145 -0.52 9.30 14.18
CA GLU A 145 -0.56 10.15 15.37
C GLU A 145 0.16 11.48 15.10
N GLN A 146 1.23 11.42 14.32
CA GLN A 146 2.04 12.56 13.88
C GLN A 146 1.50 13.13 12.56
N ASP A 147 1.51 14.46 12.41
CA ASP A 147 1.13 15.10 11.16
C ASP A 147 2.13 14.81 10.03
N ASP A 148 1.65 14.94 8.78
CA ASP A 148 2.40 14.57 7.58
C ASP A 148 3.71 15.34 7.42
N TYR A 149 3.70 16.63 7.70
CA TYR A 149 4.88 17.48 7.54
C TYR A 149 5.97 17.09 8.54
N THR A 150 5.62 17.00 9.81
CA THR A 150 6.54 16.61 10.88
C THR A 150 7.13 15.23 10.63
N ARG A 151 6.28 14.26 10.22
CA ARG A 151 6.70 12.90 9.90
C ARG A 151 7.66 12.85 8.70
N TYR A 152 7.38 13.61 7.65
CA TYR A 152 8.23 13.67 6.46
C TYR A 152 9.61 14.27 6.76
N GLU A 153 9.64 15.43 7.45
CA GLU A 153 10.90 16.10 7.81
C GLU A 153 11.73 15.25 8.78
N GLU A 154 11.08 14.52 9.69
CA GLU A 154 11.77 13.57 10.56
C GLU A 154 12.43 12.44 9.74
N PHE A 155 11.70 11.77 8.85
CA PHE A 155 12.26 10.69 8.02
C PHE A 155 13.38 11.19 7.10
N LYS A 156 13.26 12.40 6.60
CA LYS A 156 14.31 13.04 5.81
C LYS A 156 15.56 13.33 6.65
N SER A 157 15.40 13.89 7.86
CA SER A 157 16.51 14.18 8.77
C SER A 157 17.26 12.92 9.22
N LEU A 158 16.55 11.81 9.38
CA LEU A 158 17.10 10.49 9.68
C LEU A 158 17.73 9.80 8.46
N GLY A 159 17.67 10.44 7.29
CA GLY A 159 18.16 9.86 6.05
C GLY A 159 17.43 8.58 5.63
N MET A 160 16.17 8.41 6.04
CA MET A 160 15.35 7.25 5.65
C MET A 160 14.84 7.37 4.20
N ILE A 161 14.73 8.60 3.68
CA ILE A 161 14.32 8.87 2.31
C ILE A 161 15.54 8.96 1.41
N ASP A 162 15.54 8.19 0.33
CA ASP A 162 16.59 8.30 -0.70
C ASP A 162 16.55 9.68 -1.35
N GLN A 163 17.69 10.35 -1.43
CA GLN A 163 17.79 11.69 -2.05
C GLN A 163 17.38 11.68 -3.53
N GLN A 164 17.52 10.57 -4.22
CA GLN A 164 17.08 10.42 -5.61
C GLN A 164 15.54 10.31 -5.72
N LEU A 165 14.85 9.91 -4.65
CA LEU A 165 13.40 9.63 -4.63
C LEU A 165 12.57 10.72 -3.94
N ILE A 166 13.18 11.80 -3.44
CA ILE A 166 12.47 12.88 -2.74
C ILE A 166 11.41 13.60 -3.61
N HIS A 167 11.53 13.48 -4.93
CA HIS A 167 10.57 14.03 -5.89
C HIS A 167 9.70 12.96 -6.56
N THR A 168 9.98 11.69 -6.30
CA THR A 168 9.28 10.56 -6.92
C THR A 168 7.87 10.42 -6.36
N LYS A 169 6.89 10.31 -7.25
CA LYS A 169 5.48 10.10 -6.92
C LYS A 169 4.95 8.87 -7.63
N ILE A 170 3.98 8.21 -7.01
CA ILE A 170 3.17 7.19 -7.66
C ILE A 170 2.17 7.93 -8.56
N LYS A 171 2.21 7.65 -9.87
CA LYS A 171 1.34 8.28 -10.87
C LYS A 171 0.13 7.46 -11.20
N ASP A 172 0.33 6.18 -11.38
CA ASP A 172 -0.77 5.25 -11.64
C ASP A 172 -0.54 3.88 -10.97
N ILE A 173 -1.64 3.18 -10.78
CA ILE A 173 -1.71 1.84 -10.21
C ILE A 173 -2.67 1.04 -11.09
N MET A 174 -2.16 -0.01 -11.75
CA MET A 174 -2.98 -0.89 -12.58
C MET A 174 -3.41 -2.12 -11.80
N TYR A 175 -4.71 -2.38 -11.84
CA TYR A 175 -5.35 -3.60 -11.34
C TYR A 175 -5.77 -4.49 -12.50
N ILE A 176 -5.60 -5.79 -12.35
CA ILE A 176 -6.17 -6.79 -13.25
C ILE A 176 -7.41 -7.38 -12.59
N VAL A 177 -8.58 -7.13 -13.18
CA VAL A 177 -9.88 -7.46 -12.56
C VAL A 177 -10.79 -8.20 -13.54
N GLU A 178 -11.83 -8.86 -13.01
CA GLU A 178 -12.83 -9.54 -13.86
C GLU A 178 -13.78 -8.56 -14.54
N SER A 179 -14.23 -7.54 -13.82
CA SER A 179 -15.22 -6.55 -14.27
C SER A 179 -14.65 -5.13 -14.15
N PRO A 180 -13.84 -4.67 -15.13
CA PRO A 180 -13.17 -3.36 -15.06
C PRO A 180 -14.14 -2.18 -14.90
N GLU A 181 -15.22 -2.15 -15.66
CA GLU A 181 -16.21 -1.05 -15.67
C GLU A 181 -16.94 -0.96 -14.32
N GLU A 182 -17.36 -2.11 -13.78
CA GLU A 182 -18.03 -2.18 -12.48
C GLU A 182 -17.09 -1.75 -11.36
N THR A 183 -15.85 -2.26 -11.37
CA THR A 183 -14.83 -1.90 -10.37
C THR A 183 -14.52 -0.40 -10.43
N ALA A 184 -14.36 0.16 -11.63
CA ALA A 184 -14.13 1.60 -11.80
C ALA A 184 -15.28 2.44 -11.28
N ALA A 185 -16.54 2.04 -11.59
CA ALA A 185 -17.73 2.73 -11.11
C ALA A 185 -17.84 2.71 -9.57
N GLU A 186 -17.56 1.57 -8.94
CA GLU A 186 -17.56 1.44 -7.48
C GLU A 186 -16.49 2.31 -6.80
N TRP A 187 -15.29 2.32 -7.35
CA TRP A 187 -14.21 3.14 -6.79
C TRP A 187 -14.49 4.64 -7.00
N ARG A 188 -15.03 5.03 -8.16
CA ARG A 188 -15.48 6.40 -8.40
C ARG A 188 -16.51 6.84 -7.35
N GLU A 189 -17.49 5.98 -7.05
CA GLU A 189 -18.55 6.29 -6.08
C GLU A 189 -17.99 6.43 -4.66
N LEU A 190 -17.19 5.46 -4.23
CA LEU A 190 -16.58 5.44 -2.89
C LEU A 190 -15.72 6.67 -2.65
N PHE A 191 -14.84 6.99 -3.58
CA PHE A 191 -13.83 8.04 -3.43
C PHE A 191 -14.24 9.38 -4.03
N GLN A 192 -15.41 9.47 -4.68
CA GLN A 192 -15.84 10.66 -5.45
C GLN A 192 -14.79 11.08 -6.49
N GLY A 193 -14.12 10.10 -7.09
CA GLY A 193 -13.07 10.29 -8.08
C GLY A 193 -13.61 10.72 -9.44
N LYS A 194 -12.71 11.19 -10.31
CA LYS A 194 -13.04 11.47 -11.71
C LYS A 194 -12.78 10.23 -12.53
N GLN A 195 -13.83 9.70 -13.19
CA GLN A 195 -13.74 8.51 -14.04
C GLN A 195 -13.61 8.86 -15.50
N HIS A 196 -12.73 8.15 -16.22
CA HIS A 196 -12.64 8.14 -17.68
C HIS A 196 -12.44 6.69 -18.16
N GLY A 197 -13.47 6.11 -18.72
CA GLY A 197 -13.49 4.68 -19.08
C GLY A 197 -13.34 3.81 -17.81
N THR A 198 -12.33 2.94 -17.81
CA THR A 198 -11.96 2.09 -16.67
C THR A 198 -10.89 2.71 -15.76
N ASN A 199 -10.54 3.98 -15.99
CA ASN A 199 -9.59 4.71 -15.15
C ASN A 199 -10.33 5.62 -14.18
N VAL A 200 -9.90 5.64 -12.93
CA VAL A 200 -10.44 6.52 -11.88
C VAL A 200 -9.31 7.31 -11.24
N MET A 201 -9.40 8.63 -11.30
CA MET A 201 -8.46 9.52 -10.63
C MET A 201 -8.89 9.74 -9.19
N ILE A 202 -8.04 9.38 -8.23
CA ILE A 202 -8.27 9.54 -6.79
C ILE A 202 -7.00 10.13 -6.18
N ALA A 203 -7.11 11.26 -5.49
CA ALA A 203 -5.99 11.90 -4.80
C ALA A 203 -4.71 12.03 -5.67
N ASP A 204 -4.85 12.50 -6.90
CA ASP A 204 -3.78 12.71 -7.89
C ASP A 204 -3.08 11.42 -8.39
N VAL A 205 -3.67 10.25 -8.13
CA VAL A 205 -3.22 8.96 -8.65
C VAL A 205 -4.28 8.36 -9.56
N ALA A 206 -3.87 7.88 -10.74
CA ALA A 206 -4.76 7.16 -11.64
C ALA A 206 -4.83 5.69 -11.23
N PHE A 207 -6.04 5.18 -11.06
CA PHE A 207 -6.31 3.76 -10.87
C PHE A 207 -6.88 3.20 -12.17
N GLU A 208 -6.12 2.33 -12.82
CA GLU A 208 -6.52 1.67 -14.05
C GLU A 208 -7.04 0.26 -13.74
N PHE A 209 -8.23 -0.06 -14.22
CA PHE A 209 -8.81 -1.39 -14.10
C PHE A 209 -8.82 -2.05 -15.47
N ALA A 210 -7.93 -3.03 -15.67
CA ALA A 210 -7.82 -3.78 -16.91
C ALA A 210 -8.40 -5.19 -16.76
N ALA A 211 -8.94 -5.71 -17.86
CA ALA A 211 -9.53 -7.03 -17.87
C ALA A 211 -8.48 -8.14 -17.58
N TYR A 212 -8.91 -9.12 -16.79
CA TYR A 212 -8.05 -10.25 -16.48
C TYR A 212 -7.56 -10.96 -17.74
N ASN A 213 -6.29 -11.22 -17.77
CA ASN A 213 -5.67 -12.12 -18.75
C ASN A 213 -4.73 -13.09 -18.03
N LYS A 214 -4.50 -14.26 -18.62
CA LYS A 214 -3.71 -15.35 -18.02
C LYS A 214 -2.22 -15.02 -17.81
N LYS A 215 -1.74 -13.87 -18.26
CA LYS A 215 -0.36 -13.42 -18.06
C LYS A 215 -0.07 -13.09 -16.59
N TYR A 216 -1.09 -12.67 -15.83
CA TYR A 216 -0.96 -12.25 -14.46
C TYR A 216 -1.48 -13.33 -13.50
N ALA A 217 -0.65 -13.71 -12.52
CA ALA A 217 -1.06 -14.64 -11.46
C ALA A 217 -2.02 -13.98 -10.44
N ASN A 218 -1.92 -12.66 -10.29
CA ASN A 218 -2.56 -11.87 -9.24
C ASN A 218 -3.87 -11.26 -9.76
N LYS A 219 -4.91 -12.09 -9.89
CA LYS A 219 -6.24 -11.63 -10.24
C LYS A 219 -6.83 -10.78 -9.10
N ASN A 220 -7.54 -9.71 -9.46
CA ASN A 220 -8.21 -8.79 -8.53
C ASN A 220 -7.24 -8.10 -7.54
N ARG A 221 -6.01 -7.88 -7.99
CA ARG A 221 -4.95 -7.18 -7.23
C ARG A 221 -4.24 -6.17 -8.12
N PRO A 222 -3.56 -5.18 -7.53
CA PRO A 222 -2.64 -4.36 -8.31
C PRO A 222 -1.50 -5.24 -8.83
N VAL A 223 -1.06 -4.97 -10.06
CA VAL A 223 0.03 -5.72 -10.70
C VAL A 223 1.15 -4.83 -11.19
N HIS A 224 0.86 -3.54 -11.32
CA HIS A 224 1.79 -2.56 -11.87
C HIS A 224 1.59 -1.22 -11.20
N ILE A 225 2.69 -0.50 -10.97
CA ILE A 225 2.72 0.90 -10.57
C ILE A 225 3.67 1.69 -11.46
N THR A 226 3.33 2.95 -11.73
CA THR A 226 4.19 3.90 -12.40
C THR A 226 4.70 4.94 -11.41
N LEU A 227 6.01 5.14 -11.40
CA LEU A 227 6.74 6.07 -10.55
C LEU A 227 7.34 7.20 -11.41
N GLN A 228 7.21 8.46 -10.98
CA GLN A 228 7.70 9.59 -11.74
C GLN A 228 8.24 10.72 -10.86
N PRO A 229 9.49 11.21 -11.07
CA PRO A 229 10.56 10.48 -11.75
C PRO A 229 11.03 9.31 -10.86
N PHE A 230 11.58 8.24 -11.45
CA PHE A 230 12.07 7.14 -10.63
C PHE A 230 13.51 6.75 -11.00
N LEU A 231 13.73 6.29 -12.23
CA LEU A 231 15.05 5.99 -12.76
C LEU A 231 15.42 7.01 -13.85
N LYS A 232 16.68 7.02 -14.28
CA LYS A 232 17.16 7.95 -15.30
C LYS A 232 16.58 7.69 -16.70
N ASN A 233 16.10 6.47 -16.96
CA ASN A 233 15.51 6.04 -18.21
C ASN A 233 14.11 5.47 -17.97
N GLU A 234 13.29 5.45 -19.02
CA GLU A 234 12.03 4.70 -19.02
C GLU A 234 12.32 3.19 -18.96
N GLU A 235 12.21 2.61 -17.79
CA GLU A 235 12.51 1.20 -17.53
C GLU A 235 11.38 0.57 -16.71
N THR A 236 11.21 -0.74 -16.90
CA THR A 236 10.30 -1.53 -16.07
C THR A 236 11.10 -2.54 -15.28
N ILE A 237 11.04 -2.41 -13.96
CA ILE A 237 11.65 -3.36 -13.05
C ILE A 237 10.59 -4.38 -12.63
N GLN A 238 10.93 -5.66 -12.77
CA GLN A 238 10.12 -6.75 -12.20
C GLN A 238 10.59 -7.01 -10.77
N LEU A 239 9.71 -6.77 -9.82
CA LEU A 239 10.02 -6.89 -8.39
C LEU A 239 9.00 -7.83 -7.75
N PHE A 240 9.43 -9.05 -7.42
CA PHE A 240 8.67 -10.02 -6.62
C PHE A 240 7.18 -10.12 -7.00
N GLY A 241 6.92 -10.47 -8.26
CA GLY A 241 5.56 -10.70 -8.77
C GLY A 241 4.80 -9.47 -9.27
N SER A 242 5.42 -8.28 -9.24
CA SER A 242 4.82 -7.03 -9.73
C SER A 242 5.79 -6.20 -10.55
N SER A 243 5.26 -5.28 -11.37
CA SER A 243 6.03 -4.41 -12.24
C SER A 243 6.06 -2.98 -11.67
N TYR A 244 7.23 -2.37 -11.74
CA TYR A 244 7.47 -0.97 -11.38
C TYR A 244 8.02 -0.25 -12.59
N HIS A 245 7.26 0.70 -13.12
CA HIS A 245 7.63 1.44 -14.33
C HIS A 245 8.14 2.82 -13.94
N SER A 246 9.24 3.23 -14.58
CA SER A 246 9.80 4.58 -14.50
C SER A 246 9.32 5.42 -15.67
N LEU A 247 8.80 6.62 -15.40
CA LEU A 247 8.53 7.66 -16.37
C LEU A 247 9.48 8.83 -16.19
#